data_be4132b7ce716dd3726905e99c29b60f
#
_entry.id   be4132b7ce716dd3726905e99c29b60f
#
_cell.length_a   1.000
_cell.length_b   1.000
_cell.length_c   1.000
_cell.angle_alpha   90.00
_cell.angle_beta   90.00
_cell.angle_gamma   90.00
#
_symmetry.space_group_name_H-M   'P 1'
#
loop_
_entity.id
_entity.type
_entity.pdbx_description
1 polymer ?
#
loop_
_entity_poly.entity_id
_entity_poly.type
_entity_poly.pdbx_seq_one_letter_code
_entity_poly.pdbx_strand_id
1 'polypeptide(L)'
;MAFQTHQFPYGDDNYGLLLHCTESNLTACVDAGDAAATEAALAETGWQLSHIFITHHHGDHTAGLAELKQRHGATVLGPVIDSAASALYDIRLGDGDHFEFAGRQIDVISTPGHTLDMLNFYIASESMVCTGDTLFVMGCGRIFEGDPDMMWASLEKLLALPDQTVIYCSHEYTIANAAFARSVDPDN
;
A
#
# COMPACT_ATOMS: atom_id res chain seq x y z
N MET A 1 -6.50 11.87 17.65
CA MET A 1 -7.23 10.58 17.58
C MET A 1 -6.58 9.74 16.50
N ALA A 2 -6.67 8.39 16.57
CA ALA A 2 -6.13 7.48 15.56
C ALA A 2 -6.86 7.64 14.21
N PHE A 3 -6.22 7.21 13.10
CA PHE A 3 -6.94 7.05 11.85
C PHE A 3 -8.06 6.02 12.00
N GLN A 4 -9.18 6.26 11.35
CA GLN A 4 -10.14 5.21 11.04
C GLN A 4 -9.71 4.53 9.76
N THR A 5 -9.64 3.21 9.78
CA THR A 5 -9.27 2.40 8.61
C THR A 5 -10.50 1.65 8.10
N HIS A 6 -10.64 1.56 6.79
CA HIS A 6 -11.62 0.70 6.14
C HIS A 6 -10.95 -0.09 5.04
N GLN A 7 -10.79 -1.40 5.27
CA GLN A 7 -10.25 -2.32 4.29
C GLN A 7 -11.39 -2.96 3.51
N PHE A 8 -11.28 -3.04 2.20
CA PHE A 8 -12.30 -3.59 1.32
C PHE A 8 -11.68 -4.48 0.24
N PRO A 9 -12.35 -5.57 -0.18
CA PRO A 9 -11.85 -6.43 -1.23
C PRO A 9 -12.14 -5.86 -2.63
N TYR A 10 -11.29 -6.17 -3.60
CA TYR A 10 -11.55 -5.99 -5.03
C TYR A 10 -10.79 -7.02 -5.87
N GLY A 11 -11.15 -7.16 -7.15
CA GLY A 11 -10.58 -8.21 -7.98
C GLY A 11 -10.84 -9.60 -7.41
N ASP A 12 -9.88 -10.50 -7.58
CA ASP A 12 -9.98 -11.88 -7.09
C ASP A 12 -9.43 -12.01 -5.65
N ASP A 13 -8.41 -11.25 -5.29
CA ASP A 13 -7.68 -11.39 -4.02
C ASP A 13 -7.05 -10.09 -3.50
N ASN A 14 -7.33 -8.93 -4.13
CA ASN A 14 -6.79 -7.64 -3.69
C ASN A 14 -7.55 -7.06 -2.50
N TYR A 15 -6.81 -6.33 -1.67
CA TYR A 15 -7.34 -5.45 -0.62
C TYR A 15 -7.05 -3.98 -0.93
N GLY A 16 -8.10 -3.16 -0.94
CA GLY A 16 -7.99 -1.70 -0.86
C GLY A 16 -8.05 -1.23 0.58
N LEU A 17 -7.44 -0.10 0.88
CA LEU A 17 -7.40 0.48 2.21
C LEU A 17 -7.71 1.98 2.15
N LEU A 18 -8.74 2.41 2.89
CA LEU A 18 -8.99 3.81 3.17
C LEU A 18 -8.45 4.17 4.56
N LEU A 19 -7.76 5.30 4.64
CA LEU A 19 -7.27 5.92 5.87
C LEU A 19 -8.00 7.25 6.05
N HIS A 20 -8.80 7.39 7.11
CA HIS A 20 -9.60 8.59 7.35
C HIS A 20 -9.22 9.27 8.67
N CYS A 21 -9.01 10.57 8.61
CA CYS A 21 -8.84 11.41 9.78
C CYS A 21 -10.11 12.20 10.07
N THR A 22 -10.78 11.90 11.17
CA THR A 22 -12.04 12.57 11.56
C THR A 22 -11.86 14.04 11.93
N GLU A 23 -10.66 14.46 12.35
CA GLU A 23 -10.39 15.84 12.77
C GLU A 23 -10.26 16.78 11.56
N SER A 24 -9.55 16.35 10.52
CA SER A 24 -9.33 17.13 9.29
C SER A 24 -10.34 16.79 8.19
N ASN A 25 -11.10 15.72 8.34
CA ASN A 25 -11.99 15.14 7.33
C ASN A 25 -11.26 14.80 6.01
N LEU A 26 -10.00 14.40 6.11
CA LEU A 26 -9.20 13.95 4.98
C LEU A 26 -9.21 12.42 4.91
N THR A 27 -9.32 11.90 3.68
CA THR A 27 -9.27 10.46 3.40
C THR A 27 -8.22 10.18 2.35
N ALA A 28 -7.33 9.23 2.63
CA ALA A 28 -6.44 8.67 1.63
C ALA A 28 -6.87 7.25 1.25
N CYS A 29 -6.71 6.89 -0.02
CA CYS A 29 -6.72 5.50 -0.49
C CYS A 29 -5.29 5.04 -0.70
N VAL A 30 -4.94 3.87 -0.18
CA VAL A 30 -3.68 3.21 -0.51
C VAL A 30 -3.95 2.30 -1.69
N ASP A 31 -3.26 2.61 -2.79
CA ASP A 31 -3.49 2.09 -4.13
C ASP A 31 -4.87 2.44 -4.72
N ALA A 32 -4.99 2.27 -6.01
CA ALA A 32 -6.18 2.64 -6.79
C ALA A 32 -6.42 1.64 -7.94
N GLY A 33 -6.46 0.34 -7.60
CA GLY A 33 -6.58 -0.73 -8.59
C GLY A 33 -7.97 -0.82 -9.21
N ASP A 34 -9.02 -0.58 -8.41
CA ASP A 34 -10.41 -0.63 -8.86
C ASP A 34 -11.18 0.61 -8.38
N ALA A 35 -11.55 1.47 -9.35
CA ALA A 35 -12.29 2.69 -9.04
C ALA A 35 -13.68 2.39 -8.50
N ALA A 36 -14.38 1.40 -9.04
CA ALA A 36 -15.75 1.08 -8.62
C ALA A 36 -15.80 0.53 -7.19
N ALA A 37 -14.86 -0.34 -6.83
CA ALA A 37 -14.73 -0.85 -5.47
C ALA A 37 -14.36 0.25 -4.47
N THR A 38 -13.43 1.14 -4.84
CA THR A 38 -13.06 2.31 -4.02
C THR A 38 -14.26 3.24 -3.80
N GLU A 39 -15.04 3.52 -4.85
CA GLU A 39 -16.27 4.34 -4.74
C GLU A 39 -17.31 3.69 -3.83
N ALA A 40 -17.48 2.37 -3.92
CA ALA A 40 -18.41 1.64 -3.05
C ALA A 40 -17.96 1.75 -1.57
N ALA A 41 -16.67 1.62 -1.28
CA ALA A 41 -16.11 1.77 0.06
C ALA A 41 -16.26 3.21 0.59
N LEU A 42 -16.07 4.22 -0.26
CA LEU A 42 -16.30 5.62 0.08
C LEU A 42 -17.79 5.89 0.37
N ALA A 43 -18.69 5.29 -0.41
CA ALA A 43 -20.14 5.42 -0.19
C ALA A 43 -20.59 4.71 1.11
N GLU A 44 -20.03 3.54 1.43
CA GLU A 44 -20.31 2.80 2.66
C GLU A 44 -19.88 3.58 3.90
N THR A 45 -18.69 4.18 3.86
CA THR A 45 -18.13 4.94 4.98
C THR A 45 -18.67 6.37 5.07
N GLY A 46 -19.17 6.91 3.98
CA GLY A 46 -19.56 8.32 3.87
C GLY A 46 -18.37 9.27 3.77
N TRP A 47 -17.16 8.76 3.51
CA TRP A 47 -15.93 9.55 3.41
C TRP A 47 -15.74 10.13 2.02
N GLN A 48 -14.94 11.19 1.93
CA GLN A 48 -14.59 11.84 0.66
C GLN A 48 -13.11 11.70 0.39
N LEU A 49 -12.75 11.12 -0.75
CA LEU A 49 -11.36 10.90 -1.14
C LEU A 49 -10.64 12.24 -1.37
N SER A 50 -9.51 12.43 -0.74
CA SER A 50 -8.65 13.61 -0.88
C SER A 50 -7.24 13.28 -1.39
N HIS A 51 -6.73 12.08 -1.09
CA HIS A 51 -5.38 11.63 -1.43
C HIS A 51 -5.37 10.19 -1.92
N ILE A 52 -4.40 9.85 -2.75
CA ILE A 52 -4.11 8.47 -3.18
C ILE A 52 -2.61 8.25 -3.01
N PHE A 53 -2.23 7.19 -2.30
CA PHE A 53 -0.85 6.78 -2.11
C PHE A 53 -0.60 5.51 -2.92
N ILE A 54 0.24 5.57 -3.95
CA ILE A 54 0.54 4.44 -4.82
C ILE A 54 1.81 3.75 -4.33
N THR A 55 1.70 2.44 -4.09
CA THR A 55 2.83 1.62 -3.65
C THR A 55 3.76 1.28 -4.80
N HIS A 56 3.22 0.92 -5.97
CA HIS A 56 3.98 0.56 -7.16
C HIS A 56 3.11 0.61 -8.44
N HIS A 57 3.74 0.37 -9.59
CA HIS A 57 3.13 0.66 -10.89
C HIS A 57 2.21 -0.42 -11.48
N HIS A 58 2.04 -1.59 -10.86
CA HIS A 58 1.21 -2.67 -11.41
C HIS A 58 -0.24 -2.24 -11.64
N GLY A 59 -0.89 -2.85 -12.64
CA GLY A 59 -2.21 -2.45 -13.07
C GLY A 59 -3.30 -2.63 -12.01
N ASP A 60 -3.23 -3.70 -11.24
CA ASP A 60 -4.14 -3.98 -10.12
C ASP A 60 -3.95 -3.03 -8.92
N HIS A 61 -2.95 -2.16 -8.95
CA HIS A 61 -2.75 -1.06 -8.00
C HIS A 61 -3.02 0.32 -8.60
N THR A 62 -3.11 0.42 -9.94
CA THR A 62 -3.18 1.74 -10.62
C THR A 62 -4.29 1.87 -11.66
N ALA A 63 -5.00 0.80 -12.04
CA ALA A 63 -5.96 0.84 -13.15
C ALA A 63 -7.13 1.82 -12.92
N GLY A 64 -7.56 2.03 -11.70
CA GLY A 64 -8.61 3.00 -11.31
C GLY A 64 -8.11 4.42 -11.04
N LEU A 65 -6.78 4.64 -11.04
CA LEU A 65 -6.18 5.89 -10.58
C LEU A 65 -6.66 7.13 -11.35
N ALA A 66 -6.70 7.04 -12.68
CA ALA A 66 -7.10 8.17 -13.52
C ALA A 66 -8.54 8.61 -13.26
N GLU A 67 -9.44 7.63 -13.11
CA GLU A 67 -10.85 7.88 -12.83
C GLU A 67 -11.05 8.50 -11.44
N LEU A 68 -10.43 7.93 -10.41
CA LEU A 68 -10.54 8.43 -9.04
C LEU A 68 -9.94 9.84 -8.91
N LYS A 69 -8.75 10.07 -9.50
CA LYS A 69 -8.14 11.41 -9.51
C LYS A 69 -9.04 12.44 -10.19
N GLN A 70 -9.58 12.10 -11.36
CA GLN A 70 -10.47 13.01 -12.09
C GLN A 70 -11.76 13.31 -11.32
N ARG A 71 -12.36 12.31 -10.70
CA ARG A 71 -13.63 12.43 -10.00
C ARG A 71 -13.53 13.23 -8.71
N HIS A 72 -12.49 12.99 -7.92
CA HIS A 72 -12.33 13.58 -6.59
C HIS A 72 -11.38 14.78 -6.54
N GLY A 73 -10.58 15.00 -7.59
CA GLY A 73 -9.48 15.97 -7.53
C GLY A 73 -8.40 15.59 -6.51
N ALA A 74 -8.27 14.30 -6.23
CA ALA A 74 -7.37 13.79 -5.21
C ALA A 74 -5.90 14.08 -5.56
N THR A 75 -5.11 14.46 -4.55
CA THR A 75 -3.65 14.55 -4.65
C THR A 75 -3.05 13.15 -4.69
N VAL A 76 -2.26 12.85 -5.71
CA VAL A 76 -1.66 11.54 -5.91
C VAL A 76 -0.17 11.57 -5.58
N LEU A 77 0.22 10.69 -4.67
CA LEU A 77 1.62 10.44 -4.31
C LEU A 77 2.02 9.05 -4.77
N GLY A 78 3.18 8.91 -5.39
CA GLY A 78 3.65 7.62 -5.90
C GLY A 78 5.14 7.60 -6.16
N PRO A 79 5.70 6.43 -6.53
CA PRO A 79 7.14 6.24 -6.63
C PRO A 79 7.81 7.06 -7.75
N VAL A 80 9.10 7.36 -7.55
CA VAL A 80 9.97 7.93 -8.58
C VAL A 80 10.28 6.86 -9.61
N ILE A 81 9.41 6.70 -10.60
CA ILE A 81 9.61 5.79 -11.74
C ILE A 81 8.96 6.38 -12.99
N ASP A 82 9.42 6.00 -14.16
CA ASP A 82 8.76 6.29 -15.43
C ASP A 82 7.85 5.13 -15.82
N SER A 83 6.59 5.23 -15.44
CA SER A 83 5.51 4.32 -15.79
C SER A 83 4.32 5.09 -16.37
N ALA A 84 3.36 4.39 -16.96
CA ALA A 84 2.14 5.03 -17.45
C ALA A 84 1.36 5.74 -16.32
N ALA A 85 1.36 5.18 -15.12
CA ALA A 85 0.70 5.76 -13.95
C ALA A 85 1.41 7.02 -13.43
N SER A 86 2.74 7.12 -13.60
CA SER A 86 3.54 8.21 -13.04
C SER A 86 3.22 9.60 -13.62
N ALA A 87 2.59 9.64 -14.79
CA ALA A 87 2.09 10.90 -15.37
C ALA A 87 0.93 11.51 -14.55
N LEU A 88 0.30 10.70 -13.68
CA LEU A 88 -0.79 11.13 -12.80
C LEU A 88 -0.33 11.51 -11.40
N TYR A 89 0.95 11.29 -11.05
CA TYR A 89 1.47 11.62 -9.72
C TYR A 89 1.74 13.11 -9.59
N ASP A 90 1.18 13.73 -8.55
CA ASP A 90 1.43 15.13 -8.21
C ASP A 90 2.73 15.25 -7.40
N ILE A 91 3.03 14.22 -6.58
CA ILE A 91 4.24 14.14 -5.75
C ILE A 91 4.91 12.79 -6.01
N ARG A 92 6.21 12.83 -6.30
CA ARG A 92 7.04 11.63 -6.49
C ARG A 92 7.90 11.40 -5.26
N LEU A 93 7.91 10.15 -4.79
CA LEU A 93 8.53 9.74 -3.53
C LEU A 93 9.62 8.68 -3.76
N GLY A 94 10.70 8.78 -3.00
CA GLY A 94 11.81 7.82 -2.96
C GLY A 94 12.10 7.30 -1.56
N ASP A 95 13.11 6.44 -1.44
CA ASP A 95 13.52 5.86 -0.15
C ASP A 95 13.96 6.94 0.84
N GLY A 96 13.43 6.88 2.06
CA GLY A 96 13.75 7.83 3.13
C GLY A 96 13.02 9.16 3.03
N ASP A 97 12.22 9.39 1.99
CA ASP A 97 11.32 10.54 1.96
C ASP A 97 10.27 10.45 3.05
N HIS A 98 9.65 11.54 3.36
CA HIS A 98 8.47 11.62 4.21
C HIS A 98 7.55 12.73 3.74
N PHE A 99 6.29 12.60 4.09
CA PHE A 99 5.28 13.63 3.84
C PHE A 99 4.29 13.72 5.01
N GLU A 100 3.55 14.80 5.05
CA GLU A 100 2.49 14.98 6.04
C GLU A 100 1.12 14.67 5.44
N PHE A 101 0.34 13.84 6.12
CA PHE A 101 -1.07 13.64 5.82
C PHE A 101 -1.90 13.76 7.10
N ALA A 102 -2.86 14.67 7.10
CA ALA A 102 -3.78 14.88 8.21
C ALA A 102 -3.08 15.11 9.57
N GLY A 103 -1.96 15.87 9.57
CA GLY A 103 -1.18 16.19 10.75
C GLY A 103 -0.28 15.05 11.26
N ARG A 104 -0.06 14.02 10.45
CA ARG A 104 0.82 12.88 10.75
C ARG A 104 1.90 12.73 9.72
N GLN A 105 3.13 12.51 10.17
CA GLN A 105 4.22 12.15 9.29
C GLN A 105 4.05 10.73 8.80
N ILE A 106 4.21 10.53 7.50
CA ILE A 106 4.26 9.22 6.83
C ILE A 106 5.65 9.06 6.26
N ASP A 107 6.37 8.05 6.74
CA ASP A 107 7.70 7.72 6.27
C ASP A 107 7.61 6.75 5.08
N VAL A 108 8.44 6.98 4.08
CA VAL A 108 8.50 6.19 2.85
C VAL A 108 9.68 5.23 2.91
N ILE A 109 9.39 3.94 2.82
CA ILE A 109 10.39 2.88 2.83
C ILE A 109 10.37 2.20 1.45
N SER A 110 11.41 2.37 0.66
CA SER A 110 11.55 1.62 -0.60
C SER A 110 11.93 0.17 -0.32
N THR A 111 11.17 -0.75 -0.91
CA THR A 111 11.34 -2.20 -0.75
C THR A 111 11.35 -2.90 -2.11
N PRO A 112 12.38 -2.66 -2.94
CA PRO A 112 12.47 -3.27 -4.26
C PRO A 112 12.58 -4.78 -4.16
N GLY A 113 12.08 -5.47 -5.19
CA GLY A 113 12.06 -6.94 -5.28
C GLY A 113 10.87 -7.43 -6.09
N HIS A 114 9.66 -7.20 -5.63
CA HIS A 114 8.45 -7.45 -6.41
C HIS A 114 8.47 -6.58 -7.68
N THR A 115 8.55 -5.26 -7.50
CA THR A 115 8.95 -4.30 -8.53
C THR A 115 10.15 -3.49 -8.03
N LEU A 116 10.82 -2.73 -8.90
CA LEU A 116 11.95 -1.88 -8.49
C LEU A 116 11.48 -0.57 -7.85
N ASP A 117 10.25 -0.15 -8.10
CA ASP A 117 9.64 1.08 -7.60
C ASP A 117 8.81 0.91 -6.32
N MET A 118 8.80 -0.28 -5.73
CA MET A 118 7.97 -0.60 -4.57
C MET A 118 8.24 0.32 -3.39
N LEU A 119 7.17 0.97 -2.89
CA LEU A 119 7.16 1.79 -1.68
C LEU A 119 6.23 1.21 -0.63
N ASN A 120 6.64 1.35 0.63
CA ASN A 120 5.78 1.11 1.79
C ASN A 120 5.58 2.43 2.53
N PHE A 121 4.41 2.60 3.14
CA PHE A 121 4.04 3.80 3.88
C PHE A 121 3.93 3.47 5.36
N TYR A 122 4.91 3.93 6.16
CA TYR A 122 4.95 3.69 7.60
C TYR A 122 4.44 4.92 8.35
N ILE A 123 3.48 4.71 9.23
CA ILE A 123 2.84 5.74 10.05
C ILE A 123 3.12 5.41 11.52
N ALA A 124 4.27 5.90 12.02
CA ALA A 124 4.76 5.56 13.36
C ALA A 124 3.78 5.94 14.47
N SER A 125 3.12 7.10 14.35
CA SER A 125 2.12 7.58 15.32
C SER A 125 0.88 6.70 15.43
N GLU A 126 0.60 5.89 14.40
CA GLU A 126 -0.51 4.95 14.35
C GLU A 126 -0.05 3.48 14.51
N SER A 127 1.26 3.25 14.64
CA SER A 127 1.87 1.91 14.67
C SER A 127 1.40 1.03 13.50
N MET A 128 1.40 1.55 12.28
CA MET A 128 0.93 0.84 11.09
C MET A 128 1.85 1.03 9.90
N VAL A 129 1.87 0.03 9.01
CA VAL A 129 2.57 0.10 7.72
C VAL A 129 1.73 -0.53 6.62
N CYS A 130 1.66 0.16 5.47
CA CYS A 130 1.07 -0.37 4.23
C CYS A 130 2.21 -0.95 3.41
N THR A 131 2.18 -2.26 3.18
CA THR A 131 3.32 -3.00 2.59
C THR A 131 3.18 -3.31 1.11
N GLY A 132 2.03 -2.96 0.51
CA GLY A 132 1.78 -3.32 -0.89
C GLY A 132 2.08 -4.80 -1.11
N ASP A 133 2.85 -5.07 -2.15
CA ASP A 133 3.24 -6.43 -2.56
C ASP A 133 4.61 -6.86 -2.02
N THR A 134 5.15 -6.17 -1.03
CA THR A 134 6.41 -6.61 -0.39
C THR A 134 6.16 -7.75 0.58
N LEU A 135 5.26 -7.56 1.54
CA LEU A 135 5.02 -8.51 2.63
C LEU A 135 3.53 -8.81 2.76
N PHE A 136 3.21 -10.11 2.77
CA PHE A 136 1.87 -10.67 3.02
C PHE A 136 1.85 -11.48 4.30
N VAL A 137 0.68 -11.93 4.71
CA VAL A 137 0.58 -12.91 5.80
C VAL A 137 1.27 -14.21 5.36
N MET A 138 2.31 -14.61 6.10
CA MET A 138 3.13 -15.81 5.89
C MET A 138 3.82 -15.88 4.52
N GLY A 139 4.10 -14.77 3.87
CA GLY A 139 4.77 -14.76 2.59
C GLY A 139 5.16 -13.36 2.12
N CYS A 140 5.71 -13.30 0.95
CA CYS A 140 6.11 -12.06 0.28
C CYS A 140 5.66 -12.08 -1.18
N GLY A 141 5.74 -10.91 -1.83
CA GLY A 141 5.43 -10.78 -3.25
C GLY A 141 6.35 -11.61 -4.14
N ARG A 142 5.81 -12.02 -5.30
CA ARG A 142 6.62 -12.65 -6.33
C ARG A 142 7.66 -11.66 -6.84
N ILE A 143 8.87 -12.13 -7.09
CA ILE A 143 9.97 -11.32 -7.64
C ILE A 143 9.78 -11.24 -9.17
N PHE A 144 9.33 -10.08 -9.67
CA PHE A 144 9.17 -9.86 -11.12
C PHE A 144 10.35 -9.08 -11.70
N GLU A 145 10.86 -8.09 -10.98
CA GLU A 145 11.87 -7.16 -11.50
C GLU A 145 13.19 -7.21 -10.72
N GLY A 146 13.13 -7.54 -9.43
CA GLY A 146 14.31 -7.67 -8.59
C GLY A 146 14.91 -9.08 -8.57
N ASP A 147 15.65 -9.37 -7.52
CA ASP A 147 16.24 -10.66 -7.23
C ASP A 147 15.99 -11.06 -5.75
N PRO A 148 16.32 -12.30 -5.35
CA PRO A 148 16.07 -12.78 -3.99
C PRO A 148 16.84 -12.00 -2.91
N ASP A 149 18.07 -11.56 -3.18
CA ASP A 149 18.87 -10.80 -2.23
C ASP A 149 18.27 -9.41 -1.99
N MET A 150 17.79 -8.79 -3.06
CA MET A 150 17.07 -7.51 -3.02
C MET A 150 15.77 -7.63 -2.21
N MET A 151 14.95 -8.65 -2.48
CA MET A 151 13.71 -8.90 -1.73
C MET A 151 14.01 -9.18 -0.25
N TRP A 152 15.04 -9.96 0.04
CA TRP A 152 15.43 -10.23 1.43
C TRP A 152 15.83 -8.96 2.17
N ALA A 153 16.67 -8.12 1.57
CA ALA A 153 17.05 -6.83 2.16
C ALA A 153 15.83 -5.91 2.38
N SER A 154 14.84 -5.98 1.49
CA SER A 154 13.57 -5.25 1.64
C SER A 154 12.73 -5.76 2.81
N LEU A 155 12.66 -7.07 3.00
CA LEU A 155 11.97 -7.68 4.15
C LEU A 155 12.68 -7.34 5.48
N GLU A 156 14.02 -7.28 5.50
CA GLU A 156 14.78 -6.87 6.69
C GLU A 156 14.48 -5.44 7.11
N LYS A 157 14.19 -4.51 6.17
CA LYS A 157 13.75 -3.15 6.52
C LYS A 157 12.42 -3.18 7.27
N LEU A 158 11.47 -4.02 6.85
CA LEU A 158 10.18 -4.16 7.52
C LEU A 158 10.31 -4.88 8.87
N LEU A 159 11.18 -5.88 8.95
CA LEU A 159 11.47 -6.59 10.21
C LEU A 159 12.07 -5.68 11.28
N ALA A 160 12.74 -4.60 10.89
CA ALA A 160 13.31 -3.61 11.81
C ALA A 160 12.28 -2.66 12.43
N LEU A 161 11.03 -2.66 11.94
CA LEU A 161 9.94 -1.88 12.52
C LEU A 161 9.56 -2.42 13.91
N PRO A 162 9.00 -1.59 14.80
CA PRO A 162 8.55 -2.04 16.11
C PRO A 162 7.56 -3.21 16.06
N ASP A 163 7.69 -4.18 16.97
CA ASP A 163 6.89 -5.42 16.98
C ASP A 163 5.37 -5.21 17.02
N GLN A 164 4.91 -4.06 17.55
CA GLN A 164 3.48 -3.71 17.61
C GLN A 164 2.95 -3.14 16.29
N THR A 165 3.78 -3.01 15.25
CA THR A 165 3.36 -2.44 13.97
C THR A 165 2.34 -3.34 13.29
N VAL A 166 1.16 -2.80 12.99
CA VAL A 166 0.11 -3.49 12.23
C VAL A 166 0.42 -3.38 10.75
N ILE A 167 0.43 -4.53 10.06
CA ILE A 167 0.73 -4.61 8.62
C ILE A 167 -0.58 -4.65 7.84
N TYR A 168 -0.71 -3.75 6.87
CA TYR A 168 -1.76 -3.75 5.85
C TYR A 168 -1.14 -4.14 4.51
N CYS A 169 -1.33 -5.38 4.11
CA CYS A 169 -0.90 -5.90 2.81
C CYS A 169 -2.01 -5.77 1.77
N SER A 170 -1.64 -5.90 0.51
CA SER A 170 -2.53 -5.66 -0.64
C SER A 170 -3.26 -6.91 -1.15
N HIS A 171 -2.87 -8.11 -0.73
CA HIS A 171 -3.47 -9.35 -1.21
C HIS A 171 -3.79 -10.36 -0.11
N GLU A 172 -4.83 -11.17 -0.34
CA GLU A 172 -5.24 -12.29 0.50
C GLU A 172 -4.66 -13.61 -0.01
N TYR A 173 -3.47 -13.95 0.46
CA TYR A 173 -2.79 -15.21 0.12
C TYR A 173 -2.54 -16.11 1.33
N THR A 174 -3.14 -15.81 2.49
CA THR A 174 -2.81 -16.44 3.78
C THR A 174 -2.84 -17.96 3.74
N ILE A 175 -3.93 -18.55 3.20
CA ILE A 175 -4.08 -20.02 3.17
C ILE A 175 -3.04 -20.65 2.23
N ALA A 176 -2.83 -20.07 1.05
CA ALA A 176 -1.85 -20.57 0.07
C ALA A 176 -0.42 -20.45 0.61
N ASN A 177 -0.08 -19.29 1.21
CA ASN A 177 1.22 -19.07 1.82
C ASN A 177 1.48 -20.01 2.99
N ALA A 178 0.49 -20.24 3.88
CA ALA A 178 0.60 -21.19 4.99
C ALA A 178 0.80 -22.62 4.49
N ALA A 179 0.10 -23.04 3.44
CA ALA A 179 0.29 -24.37 2.84
C ALA A 179 1.72 -24.52 2.26
N PHE A 180 2.23 -23.49 1.58
CA PHE A 180 3.60 -23.49 1.08
C PHE A 180 4.62 -23.51 2.23
N ALA A 181 4.49 -22.65 3.22
CA ALA A 181 5.40 -22.60 4.38
C ALA A 181 5.52 -23.96 5.05
N ARG A 182 4.40 -24.64 5.30
CA ARG A 182 4.40 -25.99 5.87
C ARG A 182 5.05 -27.04 4.97
N SER A 183 5.06 -26.85 3.65
CA SER A 183 5.69 -27.79 2.72
C SER A 183 7.21 -27.67 2.72
N VAL A 184 7.76 -26.51 3.02
CA VAL A 184 9.21 -26.22 3.01
C VAL A 184 9.83 -26.25 4.39
N ASP A 185 9.06 -25.98 5.43
CA ASP A 185 9.49 -26.00 6.85
C ASP A 185 8.38 -26.60 7.74
N PRO A 186 8.20 -27.95 7.67
CA PRO A 186 7.09 -28.63 8.34
C PRO A 186 7.20 -28.66 9.87
N ASP A 187 8.39 -28.42 10.41
CA ASP A 187 8.68 -28.52 11.85
C ASP A 187 8.69 -27.15 12.55
N ASN A 188 8.47 -26.05 11.82
CA ASN A 188 8.43 -24.69 12.36
C ASN A 188 7.09 -24.37 13.07
#